data_dba50d499d7478cbb397120dfa8e5212
#
_entry.id   dba50d499d7478cbb397120dfa8e5212
#
_cell.length_a   1.000
_cell.length_b   1.000
_cell.length_c   1.000
_cell.angle_alpha   90.00
_cell.angle_beta   90.00
_cell.angle_gamma   90.00
#
_symmetry.space_group_name_H-M   'P 1'
#
loop_
_entity.id
_entity.type
_entity.pdbx_description
1 polymer ?
#
loop_
_entity_poly.entity_id
_entity_poly.type
_entity_poly.pdbx_seq_one_letter_code
_entity_poly.pdbx_strand_id
1 'polypeptide(L)'
;MVVKVARKGVDEQNDHANEQRMFETIEKMIGGNFESIPYLIECHYRTPGYTFLQFASGGDFAMLLNQYQKRDEQNRAIVLEVTQTLNPQDIDRWMEQLCDVAAAFERLGLAHNDIRPGNMLLDAGRNLVLADLDRGTKVGEVIDVLTEPFGRLLNRSEGEGAGTYGKAGARTEIFAIGSVFYSLLRGYEPYEMDWWGDDHFVSLNDKLQRKSFPPLSESIEDNIIRKCWHGEYHQVKDLLNEVRGKNKSTRKIECEKLIESGGISRLNCD
;
A
#
# COMPACT_ATOMS: atom_id res chain seq x y z
N MET A 1 8.76 5.82 20.33
CA MET A 1 7.85 4.74 20.71
C MET A 1 6.44 5.29 20.85
N VAL A 2 5.45 4.58 20.34
CA VAL A 2 4.01 4.86 20.51
C VAL A 2 3.33 3.65 21.16
N VAL A 3 2.19 3.90 21.80
CA VAL A 3 1.39 2.83 22.43
C VAL A 3 0.04 2.78 21.74
N LYS A 4 -0.26 1.64 21.12
CA LYS A 4 -1.60 1.31 20.61
C LYS A 4 -2.37 0.63 21.73
N VAL A 5 -3.57 1.12 22.04
CA VAL A 5 -4.40 0.65 23.15
C VAL A 5 -5.68 0.06 22.57
N ALA A 6 -6.05 -1.14 23.00
CA ALA A 6 -7.31 -1.76 22.62
C ALA A 6 -8.49 -0.85 23.04
N ARG A 7 -9.36 -0.51 22.11
CA ARG A 7 -10.58 0.25 22.38
C ARG A 7 -11.64 -0.64 23.03
N LYS A 8 -12.69 -0.03 23.59
CA LYS A 8 -13.72 -0.74 24.38
C LYS A 8 -14.80 -1.42 23.54
N GLY A 9 -14.68 -1.58 22.25
CA GLY A 9 -15.61 -2.34 21.41
C GLY A 9 -15.18 -3.81 21.29
N VAL A 10 -16.10 -4.71 20.96
CA VAL A 10 -15.77 -6.12 20.75
C VAL A 10 -14.92 -6.28 19.50
N ASP A 11 -15.27 -5.57 18.43
CA ASP A 11 -14.55 -5.63 17.16
C ASP A 11 -13.15 -5.04 17.30
N GLU A 12 -13.01 -3.88 17.95
CA GLU A 12 -11.72 -3.24 18.17
C GLU A 12 -10.79 -4.06 19.10
N GLN A 13 -11.38 -4.85 20.03
CA GLN A 13 -10.60 -5.79 20.85
C GLN A 13 -10.13 -6.99 20.02
N ASN A 14 -10.95 -7.47 19.09
CA ASN A 14 -10.60 -8.54 18.18
C ASN A 14 -9.50 -8.10 17.22
N ASP A 15 -9.61 -6.90 16.65
CA ASP A 15 -8.63 -6.31 15.75
C ASP A 15 -7.28 -6.16 16.46
N HIS A 16 -7.27 -5.60 17.68
CA HIS A 16 -6.05 -5.47 18.47
C HIS A 16 -5.44 -6.84 18.82
N ALA A 17 -6.27 -7.82 19.19
CA ALA A 17 -5.80 -9.18 19.47
C ALA A 17 -5.25 -9.88 18.21
N ASN A 18 -5.85 -9.60 17.04
CA ASN A 18 -5.35 -10.11 15.77
C ASN A 18 -3.98 -9.51 15.42
N GLU A 19 -3.81 -8.19 15.58
CA GLU A 19 -2.51 -7.53 15.38
C GLU A 19 -1.43 -8.15 16.27
N GLN A 20 -1.72 -8.37 17.56
CA GLN A 20 -0.77 -9.02 18.46
C GLN A 20 -0.41 -10.44 18.02
N ARG A 21 -1.40 -11.23 17.56
CA ARG A 21 -1.17 -12.57 17.00
C ARG A 21 -0.31 -12.54 15.73
N MET A 22 -0.50 -11.54 14.88
CA MET A 22 0.32 -11.37 13.68
C MET A 22 1.78 -11.08 14.03
N PHE A 23 2.06 -10.18 14.97
CA PHE A 23 3.42 -9.96 15.47
C PHE A 23 4.04 -11.23 16.05
N GLU A 24 3.30 -12.00 16.88
CA GLU A 24 3.78 -13.28 17.41
C GLU A 24 4.08 -14.29 16.31
N THR A 25 3.23 -14.35 15.30
CA THR A 25 3.40 -15.28 14.18
C THR A 25 4.66 -14.93 13.39
N ILE A 26 4.83 -13.66 13.07
CA ILE A 26 6.01 -13.13 12.38
C ILE A 26 7.27 -13.43 13.19
N GLU A 27 7.31 -13.09 14.48
CA GLU A 27 8.47 -13.35 15.36
C GLU A 27 8.89 -14.82 15.38
N LYS A 28 7.92 -15.73 15.46
CA LYS A 28 8.18 -17.17 15.42
C LYS A 28 8.77 -17.61 14.08
N MET A 29 8.27 -17.07 12.98
CA MET A 29 8.72 -17.45 11.63
C MET A 29 10.13 -16.97 11.31
N ILE A 30 10.50 -15.78 11.80
CA ILE A 30 11.81 -15.15 11.53
C ILE A 30 12.84 -15.39 12.64
N GLY A 31 12.49 -16.14 13.67
CA GLY A 31 13.37 -16.39 14.82
C GLY A 31 13.78 -15.13 15.57
N GLY A 32 12.92 -14.12 15.59
CA GLY A 32 13.15 -12.80 16.22
C GLY A 32 14.01 -11.83 15.39
N ASN A 33 14.45 -12.20 14.19
CA ASN A 33 15.23 -11.31 13.31
C ASN A 33 14.32 -10.45 12.43
N PHE A 34 13.82 -9.33 12.97
CA PHE A 34 12.95 -8.37 12.23
C PHE A 34 13.64 -7.69 11.06
N GLU A 35 14.97 -7.60 11.01
CA GLU A 35 15.69 -7.06 9.85
C GLU A 35 15.45 -7.88 8.57
N SER A 36 14.96 -9.14 8.71
CA SER A 36 14.59 -9.98 7.58
C SER A 36 13.30 -9.54 6.88
N ILE A 37 12.51 -8.64 7.49
CA ILE A 37 11.32 -8.01 6.91
C ILE A 37 11.54 -6.50 6.90
N PRO A 38 12.16 -5.96 5.86
CA PRO A 38 12.42 -4.53 5.79
C PRO A 38 11.10 -3.74 5.72
N TYR A 39 11.11 -2.53 6.23
CA TYR A 39 9.99 -1.58 6.14
C TYR A 39 8.70 -2.02 6.85
N LEU A 40 8.77 -2.99 7.75
CA LEU A 40 7.67 -3.33 8.66
C LEU A 40 7.81 -2.53 9.95
N ILE A 41 6.70 -2.06 10.51
CA ILE A 41 6.67 -1.42 11.83
C ILE A 41 7.24 -2.36 12.90
N GLU A 42 8.19 -1.89 13.70
CA GLU A 42 8.77 -2.69 14.78
C GLU A 42 7.84 -2.69 15.99
N CYS A 43 7.56 -3.87 16.51
CA CYS A 43 6.86 -4.05 17.79
C CYS A 43 7.89 -4.35 18.89
N HIS A 44 8.11 -3.37 19.77
CA HIS A 44 9.08 -3.50 20.84
C HIS A 44 8.59 -4.35 22.01
N TYR A 45 7.29 -4.26 22.33
CA TYR A 45 6.72 -4.97 23.46
C TYR A 45 5.20 -5.09 23.35
N ARG A 46 4.62 -6.16 23.89
CA ARG A 46 3.17 -6.42 23.94
C ARG A 46 2.75 -6.89 25.32
N THR A 47 1.57 -6.42 25.76
CA THR A 47 0.83 -6.94 26.92
C THR A 47 -0.65 -7.04 26.56
N PRO A 48 -1.48 -7.75 27.32
CA PRO A 48 -2.91 -7.71 27.08
C PRO A 48 -3.45 -6.27 27.02
N GLY A 49 -4.00 -5.89 25.87
CA GLY A 49 -4.59 -4.58 25.63
C GLY A 49 -3.60 -3.45 25.24
N TYR A 50 -2.28 -3.70 25.20
CA TYR A 50 -1.28 -2.69 24.84
C TYR A 50 -0.24 -3.26 23.87
N THR A 51 0.04 -2.53 22.80
CA THR A 51 1.13 -2.81 21.86
C THR A 51 2.04 -1.59 21.75
N PHE A 52 3.33 -1.78 22.02
CA PHE A 52 4.35 -0.74 21.99
C PHE A 52 5.11 -0.83 20.66
N LEU A 53 4.94 0.18 19.82
CA LEU A 53 5.44 0.21 18.45
C LEU A 53 6.51 1.28 18.26
N GLN A 54 7.32 1.08 17.24
CA GLN A 54 8.20 2.11 16.70
C GLN A 54 7.42 3.40 16.44
N PHE A 55 8.04 4.55 16.70
CA PHE A 55 7.50 5.86 16.34
C PHE A 55 7.99 6.28 14.96
N ALA A 56 7.10 6.34 14.00
CA ALA A 56 7.36 6.90 12.67
C ALA A 56 7.06 8.41 12.71
N SER A 57 8.10 9.24 12.72
CA SER A 57 7.97 10.69 12.98
C SER A 57 7.49 11.51 11.79
N GLY A 58 7.46 10.93 10.58
CA GLY A 58 7.07 11.62 9.35
C GLY A 58 5.57 11.62 9.07
N GLY A 59 4.74 11.04 9.96
CA GLY A 59 3.30 10.90 9.77
C GLY A 59 2.94 9.75 8.81
N ASP A 60 1.67 9.69 8.42
CA ASP A 60 1.17 8.72 7.46
C ASP A 60 0.99 9.33 6.06
N PHE A 61 0.91 8.46 5.06
CA PHE A 61 0.78 8.88 3.67
C PHE A 61 -0.59 9.49 3.34
N ALA A 62 -1.65 9.14 4.07
CA ALA A 62 -2.95 9.79 3.87
C ALA A 62 -2.89 11.26 4.30
N MET A 63 -2.25 11.55 5.45
CA MET A 63 -1.98 12.93 5.87
C MET A 63 -1.08 13.67 4.87
N LEU A 64 -0.05 13.01 4.33
CA LEU A 64 0.84 13.59 3.32
C LEU A 64 0.07 13.97 2.05
N LEU A 65 -0.80 13.11 1.54
CA LEU A 65 -1.64 13.40 0.38
C LEU A 65 -2.63 14.54 0.68
N ASN A 66 -3.29 14.49 1.84
CA ASN A 66 -4.26 15.51 2.25
C ASN A 66 -3.68 16.94 2.31
N GLN A 67 -2.38 17.09 2.62
CA GLN A 67 -1.70 18.40 2.65
C GLN A 67 -1.71 19.10 1.28
N TYR A 68 -1.77 18.34 0.19
CA TYR A 68 -1.73 18.86 -1.17
C TYR A 68 -3.07 18.79 -1.89
N GLN A 69 -4.16 18.55 -1.14
CA GLN A 69 -5.51 18.44 -1.68
C GLN A 69 -6.38 19.62 -1.22
N LYS A 70 -7.17 20.15 -2.13
CA LYS A 70 -8.35 20.95 -1.78
C LYS A 70 -9.57 20.03 -1.83
N ARG A 71 -10.26 19.96 -0.72
CA ARG A 71 -11.46 19.13 -0.56
C ARG A 71 -12.72 19.98 -0.51
N ASP A 72 -13.84 19.40 -0.92
CA ASP A 72 -15.14 20.03 -0.80
C ASP A 72 -15.46 20.32 0.67
N GLU A 73 -15.98 21.54 0.95
CA GLU A 73 -16.28 21.96 2.32
C GLU A 73 -17.47 21.22 2.93
N GLN A 74 -18.44 20.83 2.09
CA GLN A 74 -19.66 20.16 2.52
C GLN A 74 -19.49 18.64 2.55
N ASN A 75 -18.64 18.09 1.67
CA ASN A 75 -18.32 16.67 1.61
C ASN A 75 -16.80 16.45 1.50
N ARG A 76 -16.14 16.33 2.61
CA ARG A 76 -14.69 16.18 2.68
C ARG A 76 -14.15 14.87 2.08
N ALA A 77 -15.02 13.95 1.68
CA ALA A 77 -14.62 12.77 0.92
C ALA A 77 -14.24 13.09 -0.53
N ILE A 78 -14.61 14.28 -1.06
CA ILE A 78 -14.36 14.67 -2.43
C ILE A 78 -13.10 15.52 -2.51
N VAL A 79 -12.15 15.11 -3.34
CA VAL A 79 -10.99 15.93 -3.74
C VAL A 79 -11.41 16.79 -4.94
N LEU A 80 -11.31 18.10 -4.82
CA LEU A 80 -11.62 19.06 -5.89
C LEU A 80 -10.38 19.38 -6.74
N GLU A 81 -9.21 19.45 -6.11
CA GLU A 81 -7.96 19.84 -6.76
C GLU A 81 -6.76 19.28 -6.01
N VAL A 82 -5.73 18.85 -6.75
CA VAL A 82 -4.39 18.58 -6.21
C VAL A 82 -3.50 19.79 -6.48
N THR A 83 -3.04 20.43 -5.42
CA THR A 83 -2.26 21.68 -5.49
C THR A 83 -0.77 21.44 -5.73
N GLN A 84 -0.28 20.26 -5.37
CA GLN A 84 1.12 19.87 -5.54
C GLN A 84 1.24 18.35 -5.68
N THR A 85 2.06 17.90 -6.59
CA THR A 85 2.43 16.47 -6.74
C THR A 85 3.62 16.10 -5.86
N LEU A 86 3.70 14.83 -5.48
CA LEU A 86 4.84 14.29 -4.77
C LEU A 86 6.08 14.21 -5.67
N ASN A 87 7.27 14.20 -5.06
CA ASN A 87 8.51 14.04 -5.80
C ASN A 87 8.57 12.62 -6.43
N PRO A 88 8.79 12.49 -7.75
CA PRO A 88 8.86 11.19 -8.42
C PRO A 88 9.89 10.23 -7.83
N GLN A 89 11.07 10.73 -7.43
CA GLN A 89 12.12 9.91 -6.82
C GLN A 89 11.71 9.34 -5.46
N ASP A 90 10.94 10.11 -4.66
CA ASP A 90 10.36 9.64 -3.42
C ASP A 90 9.31 8.56 -3.69
N ILE A 91 8.43 8.75 -4.68
CA ILE A 91 7.43 7.75 -5.09
C ILE A 91 8.12 6.45 -5.50
N ASP A 92 9.14 6.52 -6.33
CA ASP A 92 9.92 5.36 -6.80
C ASP A 92 10.52 4.58 -5.63
N ARG A 93 11.11 5.28 -4.66
CA ARG A 93 11.67 4.68 -3.45
C ARG A 93 10.59 4.02 -2.61
N TRP A 94 9.49 4.71 -2.32
CA TRP A 94 8.42 4.18 -1.48
C TRP A 94 7.71 2.99 -2.11
N MET A 95 7.52 3.00 -3.43
CA MET A 95 6.93 1.87 -4.14
C MET A 95 7.83 0.64 -4.10
N GLU A 96 9.15 0.80 -4.23
CA GLU A 96 10.09 -0.29 -4.05
C GLU A 96 10.04 -0.84 -2.63
N GLN A 97 10.03 0.03 -1.61
CA GLN A 97 9.97 -0.34 -0.20
C GLN A 97 8.65 -1.06 0.14
N LEU A 98 7.51 -0.59 -0.38
CA LEU A 98 6.22 -1.25 -0.20
C LEU A 98 6.19 -2.64 -0.81
N CYS A 99 6.71 -2.78 -2.04
CA CYS A 99 6.82 -4.09 -2.68
C CYS A 99 7.77 -5.03 -1.93
N ASP A 100 8.85 -4.51 -1.32
CA ASP A 100 9.78 -5.31 -0.51
C ASP A 100 9.12 -5.90 0.73
N VAL A 101 8.41 -5.08 1.52
CA VAL A 101 7.70 -5.59 2.71
C VAL A 101 6.58 -6.56 2.33
N ALA A 102 5.81 -6.27 1.29
CA ALA A 102 4.74 -7.15 0.83
C ALA A 102 5.28 -8.49 0.29
N ALA A 103 6.42 -8.48 -0.45
CA ALA A 103 7.09 -9.70 -0.89
C ALA A 103 7.68 -10.50 0.29
N ALA A 104 8.10 -9.83 1.37
CA ALA A 104 8.52 -10.50 2.59
C ALA A 104 7.35 -11.21 3.28
N PHE A 105 6.18 -10.57 3.35
CA PHE A 105 4.95 -11.21 3.85
C PHE A 105 4.58 -12.43 3.01
N GLU A 106 4.57 -12.30 1.68
CA GLU A 106 4.27 -13.42 0.77
C GLU A 106 5.21 -14.62 0.99
N ARG A 107 6.54 -14.38 1.17
CA ARG A 107 7.51 -15.45 1.48
C ARG A 107 7.22 -16.17 2.80
N LEU A 108 6.63 -15.48 3.77
CA LEU A 108 6.19 -16.05 5.04
C LEU A 108 4.80 -16.72 4.95
N GLY A 109 4.15 -16.71 3.78
CA GLY A 109 2.79 -17.21 3.62
C GLY A 109 1.75 -16.35 4.34
N LEU A 110 2.03 -15.05 4.50
CA LEU A 110 1.18 -14.06 5.14
C LEU A 110 0.71 -13.02 4.13
N ALA A 111 -0.41 -12.35 4.43
CA ALA A 111 -0.93 -11.20 3.72
C ALA A 111 -1.34 -10.11 4.72
N HIS A 112 -1.16 -8.85 4.36
CA HIS A 112 -1.49 -7.69 5.19
C HIS A 112 -2.99 -7.38 5.18
N ASN A 113 -3.62 -7.47 4.00
CA ASN A 113 -5.04 -7.24 3.71
C ASN A 113 -5.59 -5.82 4.00
N ASP A 114 -4.73 -4.86 4.37
CA ASP A 114 -5.13 -3.45 4.51
C ASP A 114 -3.99 -2.50 4.08
N ILE A 115 -3.35 -2.81 2.94
CA ILE A 115 -2.35 -1.92 2.33
C ILE A 115 -3.07 -0.70 1.75
N ARG A 116 -2.87 0.47 2.39
CA ARG A 116 -3.45 1.75 1.99
C ARG A 116 -2.65 2.92 2.59
N PRO A 117 -2.80 4.15 2.08
CA PRO A 117 -2.01 5.30 2.55
C PRO A 117 -2.07 5.54 4.06
N GLY A 118 -3.20 5.29 4.72
CA GLY A 118 -3.34 5.47 6.18
C GLY A 118 -2.49 4.49 7.02
N ASN A 119 -2.13 3.34 6.46
CA ASN A 119 -1.33 2.30 7.12
C ASN A 119 0.15 2.32 6.68
N MET A 120 0.50 3.26 5.82
CA MET A 120 1.88 3.53 5.42
C MET A 120 2.39 4.76 6.16
N LEU A 121 3.45 4.59 6.93
CA LEU A 121 4.06 5.64 7.74
C LEU A 121 5.41 6.04 7.14
N LEU A 122 5.91 7.22 7.53
CA LEU A 122 7.27 7.68 7.20
C LEU A 122 8.13 7.72 8.46
N ASP A 123 9.30 7.10 8.41
CA ASP A 123 10.31 7.25 9.45
C ASP A 123 11.04 8.60 9.37
N ALA A 124 12.01 8.85 10.27
CA ALA A 124 12.81 10.07 10.29
C ALA A 124 13.68 10.24 9.02
N GLY A 125 14.05 9.15 8.36
CA GLY A 125 14.77 9.12 7.08
C GLY A 125 13.87 9.22 5.85
N ARG A 126 12.55 9.42 6.06
CA ARG A 126 11.52 9.41 5.02
C ARG A 126 11.43 8.06 4.27
N ASN A 127 11.79 6.97 4.93
CA ASN A 127 11.50 5.63 4.41
C ASN A 127 10.08 5.24 4.79
N LEU A 128 9.46 4.44 3.93
CA LEU A 128 8.16 3.84 4.21
C LEU A 128 8.29 2.83 5.36
N VAL A 129 7.30 2.82 6.23
CA VAL A 129 7.10 1.80 7.26
C VAL A 129 5.65 1.34 7.20
N LEU A 130 5.41 0.07 6.84
CA LEU A 130 4.08 -0.52 6.80
C LEU A 130 3.64 -0.89 8.21
N ALA A 131 2.45 -0.49 8.59
CA ALA A 131 1.90 -0.63 9.95
C ALA A 131 0.47 -1.16 9.91
N ASP A 132 -0.09 -1.43 11.10
CA ASP A 132 -1.48 -1.85 11.29
C ASP A 132 -1.79 -3.25 10.76
N LEU A 133 -1.33 -4.28 11.48
CA LEU A 133 -1.46 -5.70 11.12
C LEU A 133 -2.79 -6.33 11.58
N ASP A 134 -3.77 -5.53 11.97
CA ASP A 134 -5.01 -6.02 12.57
C ASP A 134 -5.86 -6.87 11.62
N ARG A 135 -5.72 -6.69 10.29
CA ARG A 135 -6.34 -7.51 9.24
C ARG A 135 -5.43 -8.57 8.64
N GLY A 136 -4.20 -8.68 9.15
CA GLY A 136 -3.24 -9.66 8.67
C GLY A 136 -3.75 -11.10 8.84
N THR A 137 -3.52 -11.95 7.82
CA THR A 137 -3.91 -13.36 7.82
C THR A 137 -2.88 -14.23 7.11
N LYS A 138 -3.10 -15.55 7.10
CA LYS A 138 -2.33 -16.46 6.25
C LYS A 138 -2.83 -16.38 4.81
N VAL A 139 -1.92 -16.53 3.86
CA VAL A 139 -2.26 -16.67 2.44
C VAL A 139 -3.21 -17.86 2.26
N GLY A 140 -4.28 -17.64 1.50
CA GLY A 140 -5.32 -18.65 1.22
C GLY A 140 -6.51 -18.63 2.17
N GLU A 141 -6.47 -17.89 3.27
CA GLU A 141 -7.64 -17.65 4.12
C GLU A 141 -8.67 -16.76 3.42
N VAL A 142 -9.96 -16.97 3.75
CA VAL A 142 -11.05 -16.16 3.19
C VAL A 142 -11.02 -14.76 3.82
N ILE A 143 -11.24 -13.75 3.00
CA ILE A 143 -11.29 -12.35 3.44
C ILE A 143 -12.75 -11.92 3.56
N ASP A 144 -13.11 -11.43 4.73
CA ASP A 144 -14.47 -10.92 5.01
C ASP A 144 -14.63 -9.46 4.58
N VAL A 145 -13.55 -8.64 4.70
CA VAL A 145 -13.59 -7.21 4.41
C VAL A 145 -12.25 -6.71 3.88
N LEU A 146 -12.30 -5.85 2.86
CA LEU A 146 -11.20 -4.99 2.43
C LEU A 146 -11.71 -3.54 2.40
N THR A 147 -10.79 -2.59 2.29
CA THR A 147 -11.10 -1.16 2.16
C THR A 147 -10.99 -0.75 0.69
N GLU A 148 -12.11 -0.36 0.07
CA GLU A 148 -12.09 0.25 -1.26
C GLU A 148 -11.49 1.68 -1.18
N PRO A 149 -10.73 2.10 -2.19
CA PRO A 149 -10.43 1.45 -3.49
C PRO A 149 -9.17 0.57 -3.47
N PHE A 150 -8.69 0.13 -2.31
CA PHE A 150 -7.49 -0.73 -2.15
C PHE A 150 -7.85 -2.23 -2.15
N GLY A 151 -9.13 -2.56 -2.20
CA GLY A 151 -9.66 -3.90 -2.40
C GLY A 151 -10.82 -3.87 -3.39
N ARG A 152 -11.23 -5.04 -3.88
CA ARG A 152 -12.41 -5.19 -4.72
C ARG A 152 -13.05 -6.56 -4.59
N LEU A 153 -14.34 -6.61 -4.79
CA LEU A 153 -15.06 -7.86 -4.94
C LEU A 153 -14.70 -8.57 -6.23
N LEU A 154 -14.66 -9.88 -6.20
CA LEU A 154 -14.53 -10.72 -7.40
C LEU A 154 -15.76 -10.59 -8.28
N ASN A 155 -15.58 -10.54 -9.59
CA ASN A 155 -16.68 -10.56 -10.54
C ASN A 155 -17.04 -12.00 -10.97
N ARG A 156 -18.12 -12.14 -11.74
CA ARG A 156 -18.62 -13.46 -12.15
C ARG A 156 -17.65 -14.28 -13.01
N SER A 157 -16.74 -13.63 -13.72
CA SER A 157 -15.74 -14.33 -14.54
C SER A 157 -14.56 -14.88 -13.74
N GLU A 158 -14.45 -14.51 -12.45
CA GLU A 158 -13.36 -14.91 -11.56
C GLU A 158 -13.71 -16.15 -10.69
N GLY A 159 -14.82 -16.82 -10.96
CA GLY A 159 -15.18 -18.12 -10.39
C GLY A 159 -16.17 -18.06 -9.23
N GLU A 160 -16.17 -19.11 -8.40
CA GLU A 160 -17.18 -19.33 -7.34
C GLU A 160 -17.16 -18.28 -6.22
N GLY A 161 -16.07 -17.53 -6.07
CA GLY A 161 -15.96 -16.44 -5.12
C GLY A 161 -16.61 -15.13 -5.55
N ALA A 162 -17.34 -15.09 -6.68
CA ALA A 162 -17.97 -13.86 -7.17
C ALA A 162 -18.85 -13.19 -6.12
N GLY A 163 -18.67 -11.87 -5.93
CA GLY A 163 -19.37 -11.10 -4.90
C GLY A 163 -18.72 -11.12 -3.51
N THR A 164 -17.56 -11.77 -3.36
CA THR A 164 -16.72 -11.73 -2.16
C THR A 164 -15.36 -11.14 -2.49
N TYR A 165 -14.54 -10.85 -1.48
CA TYR A 165 -13.14 -10.46 -1.69
C TYR A 165 -12.24 -11.66 -2.03
N GLY A 166 -12.73 -12.88 -1.89
CA GLY A 166 -12.00 -14.11 -2.17
C GLY A 166 -11.01 -14.45 -1.05
N LYS A 167 -9.83 -14.95 -1.46
CA LYS A 167 -8.78 -15.39 -0.53
C LYS A 167 -7.62 -14.40 -0.49
N ALA A 168 -7.03 -14.26 0.69
CA ALA A 168 -5.83 -13.46 0.96
C ALA A 168 -4.62 -13.97 0.16
N GLY A 169 -3.78 -13.06 -0.33
CA GLY A 169 -2.54 -13.37 -1.02
C GLY A 169 -2.18 -12.40 -2.13
N ALA A 170 -1.32 -12.83 -3.05
CA ALA A 170 -0.75 -11.97 -4.10
C ALA A 170 -1.79 -11.11 -4.83
N ARG A 171 -2.94 -11.69 -5.19
CA ARG A 171 -4.00 -10.97 -5.93
C ARG A 171 -4.50 -9.73 -5.16
N THR A 172 -4.76 -9.86 -3.86
CA THR A 172 -5.30 -8.78 -3.03
C THR A 172 -4.23 -7.75 -2.70
N GLU A 173 -3.05 -8.20 -2.34
CA GLU A 173 -1.91 -7.33 -2.02
C GLU A 173 -1.46 -6.51 -3.24
N ILE A 174 -1.30 -7.15 -4.39
CA ILE A 174 -0.89 -6.49 -5.64
C ILE A 174 -1.93 -5.47 -6.10
N PHE A 175 -3.23 -5.79 -5.98
CA PHE A 175 -4.29 -4.85 -6.29
C PHE A 175 -4.21 -3.59 -5.41
N ALA A 176 -4.04 -3.78 -4.10
CA ALA A 176 -3.89 -2.68 -3.14
C ALA A 176 -2.65 -1.82 -3.45
N ILE A 177 -1.49 -2.46 -3.72
CA ILE A 177 -0.25 -1.78 -4.12
C ILE A 177 -0.45 -0.95 -5.39
N GLY A 178 -1.17 -1.47 -6.39
CA GLY A 178 -1.51 -0.72 -7.60
C GLY A 178 -2.34 0.53 -7.31
N SER A 179 -3.33 0.44 -6.42
CA SER A 179 -4.16 1.57 -5.99
C SER A 179 -3.35 2.60 -5.17
N VAL A 180 -2.42 2.15 -4.33
CA VAL A 180 -1.46 3.03 -3.64
C VAL A 180 -0.57 3.75 -4.66
N PHE A 181 -0.03 3.04 -5.64
CA PHE A 181 0.83 3.65 -6.66
C PHE A 181 0.07 4.74 -7.45
N TYR A 182 -1.17 4.44 -7.85
CA TYR A 182 -2.05 5.44 -8.44
C TYR A 182 -2.20 6.68 -7.53
N SER A 183 -2.49 6.47 -6.25
CA SER A 183 -2.71 7.56 -5.28
C SER A 183 -1.47 8.45 -5.11
N LEU A 184 -0.29 7.86 -5.03
CA LEU A 184 0.97 8.61 -4.89
C LEU A 184 1.30 9.43 -6.16
N LEU A 185 1.03 8.88 -7.35
CA LEU A 185 1.29 9.56 -8.62
C LEU A 185 0.28 10.67 -8.91
N ARG A 186 -1.00 10.49 -8.54
CA ARG A 186 -2.08 11.43 -8.84
C ARG A 186 -2.31 12.43 -7.71
N GLY A 187 -1.89 12.11 -6.48
CA GLY A 187 -2.17 12.89 -5.28
C GLY A 187 -3.57 12.66 -4.70
N TYR A 188 -4.33 11.67 -5.21
CA TYR A 188 -5.66 11.28 -4.74
C TYR A 188 -5.93 9.81 -5.05
N GLU A 189 -6.86 9.19 -4.30
CA GLU A 189 -7.22 7.77 -4.44
C GLU A 189 -8.04 7.51 -5.72
N PRO A 190 -8.06 6.28 -6.26
CA PRO A 190 -8.93 5.94 -7.38
C PRO A 190 -10.37 6.38 -7.12
N TYR A 191 -10.92 7.20 -8.02
CA TYR A 191 -12.28 7.77 -7.97
C TYR A 191 -12.54 8.81 -6.87
N GLU A 192 -11.56 9.27 -6.10
CA GLU A 192 -11.76 10.24 -5.02
C GLU A 192 -12.19 11.64 -5.50
N MET A 193 -11.99 11.93 -6.79
CA MET A 193 -12.50 13.15 -7.44
C MET A 193 -13.94 12.99 -7.98
N ASP A 194 -14.47 11.77 -7.99
CA ASP A 194 -15.82 11.48 -8.45
C ASP A 194 -16.78 11.37 -7.26
N TRP A 195 -18.00 11.84 -7.43
CA TRP A 195 -19.04 11.69 -6.43
C TRP A 195 -20.38 11.30 -7.07
N TRP A 196 -20.95 10.19 -6.60
CA TRP A 196 -22.21 9.63 -7.14
C TRP A 196 -23.38 9.74 -6.14
N GLY A 197 -23.36 10.76 -5.27
CA GLY A 197 -24.41 10.98 -4.28
C GLY A 197 -24.49 9.89 -3.22
N ASP A 198 -25.69 9.58 -2.76
CA ASP A 198 -25.94 8.59 -1.69
C ASP A 198 -25.52 7.17 -2.09
N ASP A 199 -25.50 6.88 -3.39
CA ASP A 199 -25.06 5.58 -3.93
C ASP A 199 -23.55 5.49 -4.19
N HIS A 200 -22.75 6.43 -3.67
CA HIS A 200 -21.32 6.53 -3.97
C HIS A 200 -20.58 5.19 -3.73
N PHE A 201 -20.72 4.61 -2.55
CA PHE A 201 -20.04 3.35 -2.22
C PHE A 201 -20.51 2.16 -3.07
N VAL A 202 -21.80 2.11 -3.38
CA VAL A 202 -22.35 1.07 -4.27
C VAL A 202 -21.77 1.21 -5.67
N SER A 203 -21.71 2.45 -6.18
CA SER A 203 -21.16 2.75 -7.51
C SER A 203 -19.66 2.46 -7.58
N LEU A 204 -18.90 2.81 -6.54
CA LEU A 204 -17.46 2.51 -6.42
C LEU A 204 -17.23 1.00 -6.47
N ASN A 205 -17.94 0.23 -5.63
CA ASN A 205 -17.83 -1.23 -5.60
C ASN A 205 -18.20 -1.87 -6.93
N ASP A 206 -19.28 -1.44 -7.58
CA ASP A 206 -19.67 -1.93 -8.90
C ASP A 206 -18.61 -1.68 -9.97
N LYS A 207 -18.02 -0.47 -10.00
CA LYS A 207 -16.94 -0.14 -10.93
C LYS A 207 -15.70 -1.01 -10.69
N LEU A 208 -15.24 -1.12 -9.44
CA LEU A 208 -14.06 -1.93 -9.09
C LEU A 208 -14.28 -3.42 -9.40
N GLN A 209 -15.47 -3.96 -9.06
CA GLN A 209 -15.84 -5.34 -9.33
C GLN A 209 -15.87 -5.65 -10.83
N ARG A 210 -16.37 -4.71 -11.65
CA ARG A 210 -16.38 -4.85 -13.15
C ARG A 210 -15.03 -4.56 -13.78
N LYS A 211 -14.00 -4.23 -13.00
CA LYS A 211 -12.69 -3.81 -13.49
C LYS A 211 -12.78 -2.57 -14.41
N SER A 212 -13.75 -1.71 -14.13
CA SER A 212 -13.84 -0.38 -14.74
C SER A 212 -12.99 0.56 -13.88
N PHE A 213 -11.74 0.75 -14.24
CA PHE A 213 -10.80 1.56 -13.47
C PHE A 213 -10.67 2.97 -14.05
N PRO A 214 -10.13 3.95 -13.27
CA PRO A 214 -9.80 5.27 -13.79
C PRO A 214 -8.88 5.18 -15.01
N PRO A 215 -8.96 6.15 -15.94
CA PRO A 215 -8.11 6.14 -17.13
C PRO A 215 -6.64 6.26 -16.76
N LEU A 216 -5.81 5.49 -17.46
CA LEU A 216 -4.36 5.45 -17.32
C LEU A 216 -3.70 5.93 -18.63
N SER A 217 -2.50 6.50 -18.53
CA SER A 217 -1.67 6.88 -19.66
C SER A 217 -0.82 5.69 -20.16
N GLU A 218 0.01 5.94 -21.17
CA GLU A 218 0.98 4.98 -21.70
C GLU A 218 2.34 5.01 -20.95
N SER A 219 2.40 5.65 -19.78
CA SER A 219 3.64 5.68 -18.98
C SER A 219 3.98 4.31 -18.40
N ILE A 220 5.24 4.12 -18.03
CA ILE A 220 5.70 2.87 -17.40
C ILE A 220 4.97 2.65 -16.07
N GLU A 221 4.79 3.72 -15.28
CA GLU A 221 4.10 3.70 -14.01
C GLU A 221 2.63 3.27 -14.17
N ASP A 222 1.92 3.87 -15.10
CA ASP A 222 0.52 3.54 -15.40
C ASP A 222 0.38 2.11 -15.94
N ASN A 223 1.36 1.63 -16.70
CA ASN A 223 1.39 0.24 -17.13
C ASN A 223 1.57 -0.74 -15.95
N ILE A 224 2.40 -0.41 -14.96
CA ILE A 224 2.53 -1.19 -13.73
C ILE A 224 1.20 -1.21 -12.97
N ILE A 225 0.54 -0.04 -12.79
CA ILE A 225 -0.77 0.06 -12.13
C ILE A 225 -1.81 -0.79 -12.87
N ARG A 226 -1.87 -0.70 -14.20
CA ARG A 226 -2.78 -1.49 -15.02
C ARG A 226 -2.59 -2.99 -14.79
N LYS A 227 -1.34 -3.46 -14.80
CA LYS A 227 -1.02 -4.87 -14.53
C LYS A 227 -1.45 -5.31 -13.12
N CYS A 228 -1.25 -4.45 -12.11
CA CYS A 228 -1.71 -4.71 -10.74
C CYS A 228 -3.23 -4.89 -10.68
N TRP A 229 -3.99 -3.96 -11.26
CA TRP A 229 -5.45 -3.98 -11.21
C TRP A 229 -6.08 -5.12 -12.04
N HIS A 230 -5.42 -5.54 -13.12
CA HIS A 230 -5.90 -6.63 -13.96
C HIS A 230 -5.40 -8.02 -13.54
N GLY A 231 -4.49 -8.10 -12.56
CA GLY A 231 -3.99 -9.38 -12.03
C GLY A 231 -2.99 -10.05 -12.95
N GLU A 232 -2.15 -9.28 -13.65
CA GLU A 232 -1.12 -9.79 -14.57
C GLU A 232 0.14 -10.28 -13.83
N TYR A 233 0.36 -9.85 -12.58
CA TYR A 233 1.39 -10.41 -11.72
C TYR A 233 0.81 -11.58 -10.90
N HIS A 234 1.57 -12.68 -10.81
CA HIS A 234 1.17 -13.86 -10.05
C HIS A 234 1.74 -13.89 -8.63
N GLN A 235 2.85 -13.19 -8.42
CA GLN A 235 3.53 -13.06 -7.12
C GLN A 235 3.92 -11.59 -6.91
N VAL A 236 3.96 -11.15 -5.65
CA VAL A 236 4.44 -9.80 -5.30
C VAL A 236 5.88 -9.60 -5.74
N LYS A 237 6.69 -10.66 -5.73
CA LYS A 237 8.07 -10.64 -6.22
C LYS A 237 8.17 -10.23 -7.70
N ASP A 238 7.20 -10.59 -8.55
CA ASP A 238 7.23 -10.20 -9.96
C ASP A 238 7.04 -8.69 -10.12
N LEU A 239 6.08 -8.13 -9.38
CA LEU A 239 5.86 -6.68 -9.28
C LEU A 239 7.12 -5.96 -8.76
N LEU A 240 7.71 -6.45 -7.66
CA LEU A 240 8.95 -5.90 -7.09
C LEU A 240 10.09 -5.84 -8.11
N ASN A 241 10.26 -6.91 -8.89
CA ASN A 241 11.31 -6.97 -9.92
C ASN A 241 11.09 -5.91 -11.02
N GLU A 242 9.83 -5.70 -11.44
CA GLU A 242 9.51 -4.68 -12.45
C GLU A 242 9.72 -3.26 -11.91
N VAL A 243 9.28 -2.98 -10.69
CA VAL A 243 9.51 -1.69 -10.01
C VAL A 243 11.01 -1.39 -9.87
N ARG A 244 11.80 -2.36 -9.43
CA ARG A 244 13.27 -2.23 -9.35
C ARG A 244 13.93 -2.00 -10.70
N GLY A 245 13.46 -2.71 -11.73
CA GLY A 245 13.96 -2.55 -13.10
C GLY A 245 13.69 -1.14 -13.62
N LYS A 246 12.50 -0.61 -13.41
CA LYS A 246 12.12 0.77 -13.75
C LYS A 246 12.99 1.77 -12.99
N ASN A 247 13.15 1.63 -11.68
CA ASN A 247 13.92 2.56 -10.85
C ASN A 247 15.40 2.61 -11.25
N LYS A 248 16.00 1.45 -11.57
CA LYS A 248 17.37 1.39 -12.10
C LYS A 248 17.52 2.14 -13.43
N SER A 249 16.56 1.97 -14.34
CA SER A 249 16.55 2.65 -15.62
C SER A 249 16.43 4.17 -15.48
N THR A 250 15.56 4.64 -14.57
CA THR A 250 15.38 6.06 -14.26
C THR A 250 16.67 6.66 -13.70
N ARG A 251 17.27 6.04 -12.69
CA ARG A 251 18.55 6.50 -12.10
C ARG A 251 19.68 6.57 -13.12
N LYS A 252 19.76 5.58 -14.03
CA LYS A 252 20.77 5.58 -15.10
C LYS A 252 20.59 6.76 -16.04
N ILE A 253 19.37 7.04 -16.49
CA ILE A 253 19.07 8.17 -17.38
C ILE A 253 19.38 9.51 -16.70
N GLU A 254 19.03 9.65 -15.42
CA GLU A 254 19.34 10.87 -14.65
C GLU A 254 20.86 11.07 -14.49
N CYS A 255 21.58 9.99 -14.20
CA CYS A 255 23.03 10.02 -14.07
C CYS A 255 23.69 10.42 -15.40
N GLU A 256 23.27 9.84 -16.53
CA GLU A 256 23.77 10.20 -17.87
C GLU A 256 23.54 11.68 -18.17
N LYS A 257 22.37 12.24 -17.87
CA LYS A 257 22.06 13.67 -18.03
C LYS A 257 22.97 14.57 -17.17
N LEU A 258 23.23 14.16 -15.92
CA LEU A 258 24.13 14.90 -15.02
C LEU A 258 25.61 14.89 -15.52
N ILE A 259 26.06 13.78 -16.08
CA ILE A 259 27.37 13.67 -16.69
C ILE A 259 27.47 14.59 -17.92
N GLU A 260 26.47 14.57 -18.81
CA GLU A 260 26.43 15.41 -20.01
C GLU A 260 26.39 16.91 -19.68
N SER A 261 25.72 17.28 -18.58
CA SER A 261 25.69 18.67 -18.09
C SER A 261 26.94 19.09 -17.32
N GLY A 262 27.94 18.21 -17.14
CA GLY A 262 29.16 18.48 -16.39
C GLY A 262 29.01 18.51 -14.87
N GLY A 263 27.86 18.06 -14.33
CA GLY A 263 27.54 18.12 -12.90
C GLY A 263 28.25 17.07 -12.04
N ILE A 264 28.57 15.90 -12.61
CA ILE A 264 29.27 14.80 -11.91
C ILE A 264 30.19 14.01 -12.85
N SER A 265 31.15 13.27 -12.26
CA SER A 265 32.01 12.34 -13.01
C SER A 265 31.36 10.95 -13.09
N ARG A 266 31.69 10.14 -14.11
CA ARG A 266 31.19 8.77 -14.33
C ARG A 266 31.41 7.82 -13.15
N LEU A 267 32.36 8.09 -12.27
CA LEU A 267 32.71 7.26 -11.12
C LEU A 267 31.65 7.31 -9.95
N ASN A 268 30.68 8.20 -10.03
CA ASN A 268 29.69 8.41 -8.96
C ASN A 268 28.28 7.86 -9.31
N CYS A 269 28.16 7.03 -10.33
CA CYS A 269 26.87 6.55 -10.86
C CYS A 269 26.61 5.04 -10.66
N ASP A 270 27.48 4.33 -9.94
CA ASP A 270 27.34 2.90 -9.62
C ASP A 270 26.61 2.67 -8.28
#